data_62343c4ff8974c002af6135186b61231
#
_entry.id   62343c4ff8974c002af6135186b61231
#
_cell.length_a   1.000
_cell.length_b   1.000
_cell.length_c   1.000
_cell.angle_alpha   90.00
_cell.angle_beta   90.00
_cell.angle_gamma   90.00
#
_symmetry.space_group_name_H-M   'P 1'
#
loop_
_entity.id
_entity.type
_entity.pdbx_description
1 polymer ?
#
loop_
_entity_poly.entity_id
_entity_poly.type
_entity_poly.pdbx_seq_one_letter_code
_entity_poly.pdbx_strand_id
1 'polypeptide(L)'
;MMRSKLTRRVVMIAGGALALLGLWRKAWAVDLAEAKSAGQLGERIDGFVGVVSADAPPEVRALAGEINAGRRAEYAAIAKRQGVALEVVAQLAGEKLVQRAGPGEWILDADGRWLQR
;
A
#
# COMPACT_ATOMS: atom_id res chain seq x y z
N MET A 1 17.33 38.63 9.41
CA MET A 1 18.28 37.49 9.45
C MET A 1 17.82 36.37 10.35
N MET A 2 17.35 36.62 11.57
CA MET A 2 16.84 35.56 12.44
C MET A 2 15.63 34.81 11.90
N ARG A 3 14.70 35.49 11.20
CA ARG A 3 13.51 34.87 10.61
C ARG A 3 13.85 33.88 9.49
N SER A 4 14.88 34.19 8.67
CA SER A 4 15.27 33.29 7.59
C SER A 4 15.96 32.01 8.10
N LYS A 5 16.72 32.10 9.21
CA LYS A 5 17.33 30.91 9.86
C LYS A 5 16.29 30.01 10.51
N LEU A 6 15.27 30.59 11.16
CA LEU A 6 14.16 29.85 11.75
C LEU A 6 13.33 29.16 10.69
N THR A 7 13.02 29.83 9.58
CA THR A 7 12.27 29.29 8.45
C THR A 7 13.04 28.12 7.81
N ARG A 8 14.37 28.23 7.65
CA ARG A 8 15.21 27.15 7.12
C ARG A 8 15.22 25.93 8.03
N ARG A 9 15.26 26.13 9.35
CA ARG A 9 15.21 25.02 10.32
C ARG A 9 13.88 24.27 10.26
N VAL A 10 12.77 25.00 10.16
CA VAL A 10 11.43 24.42 10.02
C VAL A 10 11.30 23.64 8.72
N VAL A 11 11.80 24.20 7.61
CA VAL A 11 11.80 23.53 6.30
C VAL A 11 12.67 22.27 6.31
N MET A 12 13.82 22.27 6.98
CA MET A 12 14.68 21.08 7.10
C MET A 12 14.02 19.98 7.92
N ILE A 13 13.31 20.30 9.00
CA ILE A 13 12.57 19.32 9.81
C ILE A 13 11.42 18.71 8.98
N ALA A 14 10.67 19.53 8.24
CA ALA A 14 9.61 19.06 7.34
C ALA A 14 10.17 18.20 6.21
N GLY A 15 11.30 18.57 5.62
CA GLY A 15 11.98 17.81 4.57
C GLY A 15 12.51 16.47 5.08
N GLY A 16 13.03 16.41 6.32
CA GLY A 16 13.49 15.19 6.95
C GLY A 16 12.34 14.21 7.23
N ALA A 17 11.20 14.69 7.71
CA ALA A 17 10.01 13.87 7.94
C ALA A 17 9.45 13.27 6.64
N LEU A 18 9.40 14.06 5.56
CA LEU A 18 8.96 13.59 4.24
C LEU A 18 9.93 12.57 3.64
N ALA A 19 11.24 12.75 3.83
CA ALA A 19 12.24 11.80 3.37
C ALA A 19 12.13 10.46 4.09
N LEU A 20 11.87 10.45 5.41
CA LEU A 20 11.65 9.24 6.19
C LEU A 20 10.40 8.48 5.73
N LEU A 21 9.29 9.19 5.48
CA LEU A 21 8.06 8.58 4.95
C LEU A 21 8.29 7.96 3.57
N GLY A 22 9.05 8.62 2.70
CA GLY A 22 9.39 8.12 1.39
C GLY A 22 10.24 6.85 1.42
N LEU A 23 11.19 6.75 2.35
CA LEU A 23 12.03 5.58 2.56
C LEU A 23 11.20 4.39 3.06
N TRP A 24 10.27 4.59 3.97
CA TRP A 24 9.39 3.55 4.47
C TRP A 24 8.49 2.98 3.36
N ARG A 25 7.91 3.84 2.53
CA ARG A 25 7.08 3.42 1.38
C ARG A 25 7.89 2.58 0.38
N LYS A 26 9.15 2.95 0.12
CA LYS A 26 10.03 2.19 -0.77
C LYS A 26 10.37 0.81 -0.19
N ALA A 27 10.63 0.73 1.13
CA ALA A 27 10.90 -0.52 1.81
C ALA A 27 9.67 -1.46 1.73
N TRP A 28 8.48 -0.95 1.98
CA TRP A 28 7.25 -1.73 1.84
C TRP A 28 7.02 -2.21 0.42
N ALA A 29 7.30 -1.38 -0.59
CA ALA A 29 7.13 -1.75 -1.99
C ALA A 29 8.06 -2.90 -2.38
N VAL A 30 9.31 -2.89 -1.93
CA VAL A 30 10.28 -3.97 -2.19
C VAL A 30 9.84 -5.25 -1.48
N ASP A 31 9.49 -5.17 -0.19
CA ASP A 31 9.04 -6.32 0.59
C ASP A 31 7.74 -6.91 0.03
N LEU A 32 6.81 -6.06 -0.40
CA LEU A 32 5.57 -6.51 -1.04
C LEU A 32 5.86 -7.23 -2.36
N ALA A 33 6.74 -6.71 -3.20
CA ALA A 33 7.10 -7.33 -4.47
C ALA A 33 7.71 -8.72 -4.24
N GLU A 34 8.58 -8.86 -3.25
CA GLU A 34 9.17 -10.15 -2.87
C GLU A 34 8.11 -11.14 -2.38
N ALA A 35 7.21 -10.71 -1.50
CA ALA A 35 6.15 -11.55 -0.98
C ALA A 35 5.16 -11.98 -2.07
N LYS A 36 4.87 -11.11 -3.02
CA LYS A 36 4.02 -11.43 -4.19
C LYS A 36 4.72 -12.45 -5.09
N SER A 37 5.99 -12.27 -5.38
CA SER A 37 6.78 -13.21 -6.18
C SER A 37 6.89 -14.58 -5.53
N ALA A 38 6.95 -14.62 -4.19
CA ALA A 38 6.98 -15.86 -3.43
C ALA A 38 5.61 -16.55 -3.29
N GLY A 39 4.54 -15.92 -3.78
CA GLY A 39 3.18 -16.46 -3.69
C GLY A 39 2.56 -16.36 -2.29
N GLN A 40 3.12 -15.54 -1.42
CA GLN A 40 2.65 -15.38 -0.04
C GLN A 40 1.56 -14.32 0.09
N LEU A 41 1.68 -13.24 -0.66
CA LEU A 41 0.72 -12.14 -0.73
C LEU A 41 0.23 -11.94 -2.16
N GLY A 42 -0.95 -11.37 -2.29
CA GLY A 42 -1.53 -11.03 -3.59
C GLY A 42 -2.41 -9.79 -3.49
N GLU A 43 -2.69 -9.19 -4.63
CA GLU A 43 -3.58 -8.06 -4.73
C GLU A 43 -5.05 -8.50 -4.71
N ARG A 44 -5.86 -7.81 -3.95
CA ARG A 44 -7.31 -8.05 -3.89
C ARG A 44 -8.05 -7.02 -4.71
N ILE A 45 -9.12 -7.44 -5.34
CA ILE A 45 -9.97 -6.55 -6.15
C ILE A 45 -10.59 -5.41 -5.31
N ASP A 46 -10.65 -5.56 -3.99
CA ASP A 46 -11.18 -4.53 -3.10
C ASP A 46 -10.18 -3.43 -2.74
N GLY A 47 -8.96 -3.49 -3.28
CA GLY A 47 -7.94 -2.45 -3.09
C GLY A 47 -6.90 -2.74 -2.02
N PHE A 48 -6.98 -3.88 -1.38
CA PHE A 48 -6.07 -4.26 -0.30
C PHE A 48 -5.21 -5.46 -0.68
N VAL A 49 -4.20 -5.74 0.14
CA VAL A 49 -3.34 -6.92 0.00
C VAL A 49 -3.92 -8.03 0.85
N GLY A 50 -3.88 -9.25 0.34
CA GLY A 50 -4.31 -10.44 1.08
C GLY A 50 -3.22 -11.48 1.22
N VAL A 51 -3.35 -12.33 2.23
CA VAL A 51 -2.47 -13.48 2.45
C VAL A 51 -2.98 -14.64 1.61
N VAL A 52 -2.17 -15.11 0.67
CA VAL A 52 -2.53 -16.20 -0.24
C VAL A 52 -2.32 -17.56 0.44
N SER A 53 -1.16 -17.73 1.07
CA SER A 53 -0.78 -18.98 1.70
C SER A 53 -1.18 -19.03 3.16
N ALA A 54 -1.85 -20.10 3.58
CA ALA A 54 -2.17 -20.34 4.99
C ALA A 54 -0.91 -20.46 5.87
N ASP A 55 0.21 -20.87 5.27
CA ASP A 55 1.50 -21.06 5.94
C ASP A 55 2.39 -19.81 5.91
N ALA A 56 1.87 -18.67 5.48
CA ALA A 56 2.66 -17.45 5.41
C ALA A 56 3.24 -17.10 6.78
N PRO A 57 4.54 -16.73 6.85
CA PRO A 57 5.18 -16.36 8.11
C PRO A 57 4.50 -15.17 8.78
N PRO A 58 4.63 -15.04 10.11
CA PRO A 58 4.06 -13.89 10.83
C PRO A 58 4.53 -12.53 10.30
N GLU A 59 5.77 -12.43 9.83
CA GLU A 59 6.34 -11.21 9.25
C GLU A 59 5.59 -10.80 7.97
N VAL A 60 5.18 -11.76 7.17
CA VAL A 60 4.42 -11.52 5.93
C VAL A 60 3.02 -11.04 6.26
N ARG A 61 2.38 -11.64 7.27
CA ARG A 61 1.06 -11.20 7.75
C ARG A 61 1.11 -9.80 8.34
N ALA A 62 2.16 -9.49 9.11
CA ALA A 62 2.38 -8.16 9.65
C ALA A 62 2.59 -7.13 8.54
N LEU A 63 3.38 -7.46 7.53
CA LEU A 63 3.61 -6.62 6.35
C LEU A 63 2.30 -6.29 5.64
N ALA A 64 1.46 -7.29 5.40
CA ALA A 64 0.15 -7.08 4.79
C ALA A 64 -0.71 -6.10 5.60
N GLY A 65 -0.71 -6.25 6.92
CA GLY A 65 -1.44 -5.35 7.83
C GLY A 65 -0.93 -3.91 7.75
N GLU A 66 0.38 -3.71 7.73
CA GLU A 66 0.99 -2.39 7.62
C GLU A 66 0.67 -1.72 6.27
N ILE A 67 0.80 -2.47 5.19
CA ILE A 67 0.47 -1.97 3.84
C ILE A 67 -1.01 -1.59 3.77
N ASN A 68 -1.89 -2.43 4.27
CA ASN A 68 -3.33 -2.16 4.26
C ASN A 68 -3.70 -0.94 5.12
N ALA A 69 -3.05 -0.74 6.25
CA ALA A 69 -3.25 0.46 7.07
C ALA A 69 -2.83 1.73 6.30
N GLY A 70 -1.70 1.69 5.61
CA GLY A 70 -1.23 2.79 4.77
C GLY A 70 -2.16 3.05 3.59
N ARG A 71 -2.61 2.01 2.90
CA ARG A 71 -3.56 2.13 1.79
C ARG A 71 -4.90 2.71 2.26
N ARG A 72 -5.42 2.23 3.39
CA ARG A 72 -6.67 2.75 3.95
C ARG A 72 -6.59 4.24 4.25
N ALA A 73 -5.50 4.69 4.84
CA ALA A 73 -5.28 6.12 5.12
C ALA A 73 -5.24 6.94 3.83
N GLU A 74 -4.55 6.44 2.81
CA GLU A 74 -4.47 7.09 1.49
C GLU A 74 -5.83 7.13 0.80
N TYR A 75 -6.56 6.03 0.78
CA TYR A 75 -7.91 5.98 0.19
C TYR A 75 -8.89 6.91 0.92
N ALA A 76 -8.79 6.97 2.25
CA ALA A 76 -9.62 7.88 3.05
C ALA A 76 -9.35 9.34 2.71
N ALA A 77 -8.09 9.71 2.52
CA ALA A 77 -7.72 11.08 2.14
C ALA A 77 -8.26 11.45 0.75
N ILE A 78 -8.16 10.52 -0.21
CA ILE A 78 -8.69 10.72 -1.58
C ILE A 78 -10.22 10.81 -1.52
N ALA A 79 -10.88 9.91 -0.82
CA ALA A 79 -12.32 9.87 -0.67
C ALA A 79 -12.87 11.18 -0.10
N LYS A 80 -12.21 11.71 0.91
CA LYS A 80 -12.57 13.00 1.51
C LYS A 80 -12.47 14.16 0.52
N ARG A 81 -11.38 14.20 -0.26
CA ARG A 81 -11.20 15.24 -1.28
C ARG A 81 -12.23 15.13 -2.41
N GLN A 82 -12.61 13.94 -2.77
CA GLN A 82 -13.53 13.66 -3.88
C GLN A 82 -15.00 13.65 -3.46
N GLY A 83 -15.28 13.68 -2.16
CA GLY A 83 -16.65 13.61 -1.66
C GLY A 83 -17.34 12.27 -1.92
N VAL A 84 -16.58 11.18 -1.92
CA VAL A 84 -17.09 9.80 -2.13
C VAL A 84 -16.75 8.91 -0.94
N ALA A 85 -17.34 7.72 -0.90
CA ALA A 85 -17.02 6.74 0.12
C ALA A 85 -15.62 6.15 -0.11
N LEU A 86 -14.93 5.78 0.98
CA LEU A 86 -13.61 5.14 0.90
C LEU A 86 -13.65 3.89 0.02
N GLU A 87 -14.69 3.10 0.13
CA GLU A 87 -14.85 1.84 -0.59
C GLU A 87 -14.84 2.05 -2.12
N VAL A 88 -15.36 3.17 -2.60
CA VAL A 88 -15.32 3.53 -4.03
C VAL A 88 -13.88 3.73 -4.50
N VAL A 89 -13.09 4.47 -3.74
CA VAL A 89 -11.67 4.70 -4.05
C VAL A 89 -10.90 3.39 -3.98
N ALA A 90 -11.11 2.61 -2.94
CA ALA A 90 -10.45 1.32 -2.74
C ALA A 90 -10.75 0.35 -3.88
N GLN A 91 -11.99 0.27 -4.31
CA GLN A 91 -12.40 -0.60 -5.42
C GLN A 91 -11.75 -0.20 -6.75
N LEU A 92 -11.70 1.09 -7.05
CA LEU A 92 -11.04 1.58 -8.26
C LEU A 92 -9.53 1.30 -8.23
N ALA A 93 -8.90 1.47 -7.07
CA ALA A 93 -7.50 1.11 -6.89
C ALA A 93 -7.28 -0.39 -7.07
N GLY A 94 -8.16 -1.21 -6.50
CA GLY A 94 -8.10 -2.67 -6.58
C GLY A 94 -8.16 -3.17 -8.01
N GLU A 95 -9.06 -2.62 -8.82
CA GLU A 95 -9.16 -2.96 -10.24
C GLU A 95 -7.83 -2.71 -10.98
N LYS A 96 -7.19 -1.57 -10.73
CA LYS A 96 -5.90 -1.25 -11.33
C LYS A 96 -4.77 -2.15 -10.84
N LEU A 97 -4.74 -2.42 -9.54
CA LEU A 97 -3.71 -3.26 -8.92
C LEU A 97 -3.78 -4.71 -9.44
N VAL A 98 -4.99 -5.25 -9.55
CA VAL A 98 -5.21 -6.59 -10.10
C VAL A 98 -4.81 -6.65 -11.58
N GLN A 99 -5.12 -5.62 -12.38
CA GLN A 99 -4.71 -5.57 -13.78
C GLN A 99 -3.19 -5.51 -13.95
N ARG A 100 -2.48 -4.89 -13.02
CA ARG A 100 -1.02 -4.76 -13.03
C ARG A 100 -0.29 -5.97 -12.51
N ALA A 101 -0.99 -6.93 -11.92
CA ALA A 101 -0.37 -8.14 -11.39
C ALA A 101 0.43 -8.85 -12.49
N GLY A 102 1.68 -9.18 -12.19
CA GLY A 102 2.59 -9.80 -13.12
C GLY A 102 2.39 -11.31 -13.24
N PRO A 103 3.12 -11.94 -14.18
CA PRO A 103 3.05 -13.40 -14.36
C PRO A 103 3.41 -14.14 -13.07
N GLY A 104 2.62 -15.13 -12.71
CA GLY A 104 2.82 -15.95 -11.51
C GLY A 104 2.29 -15.35 -10.23
N GLU A 105 1.91 -14.08 -10.22
CA GLU A 105 1.34 -13.44 -9.03
C GLU A 105 -0.12 -13.85 -8.82
N TRP A 106 -0.56 -13.77 -7.57
CA TRP A 106 -1.92 -14.13 -7.18
C TRP A 106 -2.79 -12.89 -7.03
N ILE A 107 -4.04 -13.01 -7.45
CA ILE A 107 -5.08 -12.00 -7.26
C ILE A 107 -6.30 -12.63 -6.62
N LEU A 108 -7.01 -11.85 -5.78
CA LEU A 108 -8.30 -12.25 -5.23
C LEU A 108 -9.42 -11.56 -6.01
N ASP A 109 -10.27 -12.35 -6.65
CA ASP A 109 -11.37 -11.81 -7.46
C ASP A 109 -12.59 -11.43 -6.61
N ALA A 110 -13.63 -10.91 -7.26
CA ALA A 110 -14.86 -10.49 -6.59
C ALA A 110 -15.63 -11.65 -5.94
N ASP A 111 -15.41 -12.87 -6.38
CA ASP A 111 -16.04 -14.07 -5.83
C ASP A 111 -15.26 -14.66 -4.64
N GLY A 112 -14.20 -14.01 -4.21
CA GLY A 112 -13.38 -14.47 -3.10
C GLY A 112 -12.44 -15.61 -3.44
N ARG A 113 -12.09 -15.77 -4.71
CA ARG A 113 -11.17 -16.82 -5.18
C ARG A 113 -9.81 -16.25 -5.49
N TRP A 114 -8.78 -16.98 -5.04
CA TRP A 114 -7.40 -16.70 -5.45
C TRP A 114 -7.14 -17.31 -6.83
N LEU A 115 -6.69 -16.47 -7.75
CA LEU A 115 -6.32 -16.84 -9.10
C LEU A 115 -4.87 -16.45 -9.35
N GLN A 116 -4.11 -17.33 -9.99
CA GLN A 116 -2.73 -17.06 -10.39
C GLN A 116 -2.69 -16.54 -11.82
N ARG A 117 -1.96 -15.47 -12.01
CA ARG A 117 -1.74 -14.87 -13.33
C ARG A 117 -0.75 -15.66 -14.17
#